data_9c4f6d7b5e33e9fae42ddd50815c9340
#
_entry.id   9c4f6d7b5e33e9fae42ddd50815c9340
#
_cell.length_a   1.000
_cell.length_b   1.000
_cell.length_c   1.000
_cell.angle_alpha   90.00
_cell.angle_beta   90.00
_cell.angle_gamma   90.00
#
_symmetry.space_group_name_H-M   'P 1'
#
loop_
_entity.id
_entity.type
_entity.pdbx_description
1 polymer ?
#
loop_
_entity_poly.entity_id
_entity_poly.type
_entity_poly.pdbx_seq_one_letter_code
_entity_poly.pdbx_strand_id
1 'polypeptide(L)'
;MSETLIELRNVVKKYDDVAVVNNLSLEIKKGEIFGFLGPNGAGKSTSINMMVGLLKPTSGNILFNGKDSSYLDEKEIGICPQDVVLWNNLTCFENLYMIGKMYDIPKKLLKERILKILEKLHLTDKKDELVSSLSGGMKRRMNIAMATIHNPSIVVLDEPSEGLDPQSRRLLWDYILHQKELGHTVILTTHLMDEADMLSDRVAIIDHGQLLKLDTPKILK
;
A
#
# COMPACT_ATOMS: atom_id res chain seq x y z
N MET A 1 -18.18 12.79 11.17
CA MET A 1 -17.24 13.11 10.06
C MET A 1 -16.02 12.25 10.27
N SER A 2 -15.56 11.51 9.25
CA SER A 2 -14.34 10.71 9.34
C SER A 2 -13.13 11.63 9.52
N GLU A 3 -12.24 11.28 10.45
CA GLU A 3 -11.03 12.02 10.80
C GLU A 3 -10.02 11.98 9.63
N THR A 4 -9.44 13.14 9.29
CA THR A 4 -8.35 13.23 8.29
C THR A 4 -7.08 12.63 8.88
N LEU A 5 -6.55 11.59 8.22
CA LEU A 5 -5.34 10.89 8.63
C LEU A 5 -4.09 11.50 7.99
N ILE A 6 -4.14 11.70 6.67
CA ILE A 6 -3.04 12.31 5.90
C ILE A 6 -3.59 13.49 5.12
N GLU A 7 -2.87 14.60 5.12
CA GLU A 7 -3.21 15.80 4.37
C GLU A 7 -1.98 16.30 3.59
N LEU A 8 -2.14 16.46 2.29
CA LEU A 8 -1.16 17.08 1.41
C LEU A 8 -1.59 18.52 1.11
N ARG A 9 -0.69 19.47 1.32
CA ARG A 9 -0.92 20.91 1.08
C ARG A 9 0.07 21.45 0.06
N ASN A 10 -0.36 21.68 -1.17
CA ASN A 10 0.43 22.25 -2.26
C ASN A 10 1.78 21.55 -2.46
N VAL A 11 1.78 20.22 -2.38
CA VAL A 11 2.99 19.40 -2.43
C VAL A 11 3.58 19.42 -3.84
N VAL A 12 4.87 19.71 -3.92
CA VAL A 12 5.64 19.70 -5.17
C VAL A 12 6.86 18.81 -5.00
N LYS A 13 7.14 17.99 -6.01
CA LYS A 13 8.40 17.26 -6.14
C LYS A 13 9.00 17.51 -7.50
N LYS A 14 10.23 18.05 -7.48
CA LYS A 14 11.04 18.23 -8.69
C LYS A 14 12.26 17.32 -8.63
N TYR A 15 12.65 16.81 -9.77
CA TYR A 15 13.95 16.23 -10.04
C TYR A 15 14.59 17.11 -11.13
N ASP A 16 15.70 17.75 -10.80
CA ASP A 16 16.27 18.84 -11.56
C ASP A 16 15.18 19.91 -11.84
N ASP A 17 14.90 20.22 -13.10
CA ASP A 17 13.88 21.21 -13.48
C ASP A 17 12.49 20.60 -13.78
N VAL A 18 12.34 19.26 -13.69
CA VAL A 18 11.09 18.58 -14.03
C VAL A 18 10.24 18.36 -12.77
N ALA A 19 9.06 18.93 -12.74
CA ALA A 19 8.07 18.69 -11.68
C ALA A 19 7.34 17.36 -11.93
N VAL A 20 7.67 16.32 -11.15
CA VAL A 20 7.01 15.01 -11.19
C VAL A 20 5.72 15.02 -10.38
N VAL A 21 5.66 15.80 -9.31
CA VAL A 21 4.43 16.13 -8.58
C VAL A 21 4.33 17.64 -8.53
N ASN A 22 3.19 18.18 -8.92
CA ASN A 22 3.01 19.60 -9.10
C ASN A 22 1.73 20.11 -8.40
N ASN A 23 1.93 20.80 -7.27
CA ASN A 23 0.87 21.44 -6.49
C ASN A 23 -0.25 20.47 -6.05
N LEU A 24 0.13 19.27 -5.62
CA LEU A 24 -0.82 18.24 -5.18
C LEU A 24 -1.38 18.59 -3.80
N SER A 25 -2.72 18.72 -3.71
CA SER A 25 -3.44 18.95 -2.46
C SER A 25 -4.61 17.97 -2.36
N LEU A 26 -4.64 17.16 -1.29
CA LEU A 26 -5.72 16.19 -1.03
C LEU A 26 -5.67 15.73 0.43
N GLU A 27 -6.75 15.08 0.86
CA GLU A 27 -6.89 14.48 2.18
C GLU A 27 -7.25 13.00 2.07
N ILE A 28 -6.64 12.18 2.92
CA ILE A 28 -6.97 10.77 3.11
C ILE A 28 -7.57 10.60 4.50
N LYS A 29 -8.70 9.91 4.58
CA LYS A 29 -9.47 9.71 5.80
C LYS A 29 -9.07 8.40 6.46
N LYS A 30 -9.16 8.35 7.79
CA LYS A 30 -8.89 7.14 8.56
C LYS A 30 -9.89 6.03 8.22
N GLY A 31 -9.36 4.83 7.97
CA GLY A 31 -10.15 3.62 7.71
C GLY A 31 -10.75 3.53 6.31
N GLU A 32 -10.38 4.43 5.36
CA GLU A 32 -10.78 4.31 3.97
C GLU A 32 -9.76 3.53 3.12
N ILE A 33 -10.21 3.00 2.00
CA ILE A 33 -9.32 2.61 0.90
C ILE A 33 -9.27 3.78 -0.08
N PHE A 34 -8.10 4.39 -0.20
CA PHE A 34 -7.85 5.52 -1.08
C PHE A 34 -7.02 5.11 -2.30
N GLY A 35 -7.58 5.27 -3.49
CA GLY A 35 -6.93 4.91 -4.76
C GLY A 35 -6.29 6.11 -5.46
N PHE A 36 -5.05 5.94 -5.93
CA PHE A 36 -4.42 6.82 -6.92
C PHE A 36 -4.52 6.17 -8.29
N LEU A 37 -5.34 6.71 -9.17
CA LEU A 37 -5.53 6.24 -10.54
C LEU A 37 -4.82 7.16 -11.53
N GLY A 38 -4.09 6.60 -12.47
CA GLY A 38 -3.43 7.34 -13.54
C GLY A 38 -2.42 6.52 -14.32
N PRO A 39 -1.94 7.01 -15.46
CA PRO A 39 -0.95 6.31 -16.28
C PRO A 39 0.40 6.16 -15.56
N ASN A 40 1.27 5.30 -16.12
CA ASN A 40 2.64 5.19 -15.65
C ASN A 40 3.36 6.52 -15.86
N GLY A 41 4.16 6.93 -14.87
CA GLY A 41 4.82 8.24 -14.88
C GLY A 41 3.95 9.42 -14.43
N ALA A 42 2.68 9.23 -14.07
CA ALA A 42 1.80 10.31 -13.58
C ALA A 42 2.21 10.90 -12.21
N GLY A 43 3.21 10.33 -11.52
CA GLY A 43 3.65 10.80 -10.20
C GLY A 43 3.03 10.06 -9.01
N LYS A 44 2.27 8.96 -9.22
CA LYS A 44 1.58 8.20 -8.17
C LYS A 44 2.53 7.67 -7.09
N SER A 45 3.54 6.86 -7.48
CA SER A 45 4.51 6.28 -6.54
C SER A 45 5.35 7.36 -5.85
N THR A 46 5.70 8.44 -6.55
CA THR A 46 6.40 9.59 -5.96
C THR A 46 5.54 10.26 -4.88
N SER A 47 4.24 10.43 -5.13
CA SER A 47 3.31 11.02 -4.17
C SER A 47 3.18 10.13 -2.93
N ILE A 48 3.05 8.81 -3.10
CA ILE A 48 2.99 7.86 -1.99
C ILE A 48 4.30 7.89 -1.18
N ASN A 49 5.46 7.83 -1.83
CA ASN A 49 6.75 7.85 -1.13
C ASN A 49 6.94 9.12 -0.30
N MET A 50 6.39 10.25 -0.75
CA MET A 50 6.39 11.48 0.06
C MET A 50 5.43 11.38 1.25
N MET A 51 4.24 10.79 1.07
CA MET A 51 3.25 10.62 2.16
C MET A 51 3.78 9.77 3.30
N VAL A 52 4.52 8.71 2.99
CA VAL A 52 5.07 7.79 3.99
C VAL A 52 6.47 8.20 4.49
N GLY A 53 6.95 9.37 4.11
CA GLY A 53 8.22 9.92 4.60
C GLY A 53 9.48 9.34 3.96
N LEU A 54 9.37 8.45 2.97
CA LEU A 54 10.51 7.90 2.23
C LEU A 54 11.17 8.93 1.30
N LEU A 55 10.43 9.97 0.94
CA LEU A 55 10.88 11.03 0.04
C LEU A 55 10.44 12.39 0.58
N LYS A 56 11.36 13.35 0.65
CA LYS A 56 11.00 14.73 1.02
C LYS A 56 10.44 15.49 -0.17
N PRO A 57 9.32 16.25 -0.01
CA PRO A 57 8.84 17.16 -1.03
C PRO A 57 9.86 18.28 -1.28
N THR A 58 9.86 18.86 -2.49
CA THR A 58 10.64 20.06 -2.82
C THR A 58 10.02 21.31 -2.18
N SER A 59 8.67 21.35 -2.13
CA SER A 59 7.90 22.37 -1.41
C SER A 59 6.52 21.84 -1.05
N GLY A 60 5.76 22.60 -0.25
CA GLY A 60 4.50 22.15 0.33
C GLY A 60 4.70 21.37 1.62
N ASN A 61 3.60 20.94 2.22
CA ASN A 61 3.60 20.24 3.50
C ASN A 61 2.76 18.97 3.44
N ILE A 62 3.20 17.95 4.17
CA ILE A 62 2.44 16.72 4.38
C ILE A 62 2.23 16.58 5.89
N LEU A 63 0.96 16.48 6.29
CA LEU A 63 0.57 16.33 7.67
C LEU A 63 0.03 14.92 7.90
N PHE A 64 0.39 14.34 9.03
CA PHE A 64 -0.14 13.09 9.55
C PHE A 64 -0.84 13.35 10.89
N ASN A 65 -2.14 13.05 10.99
CA ASN A 65 -2.95 13.41 12.16
C ASN A 65 -2.79 14.91 12.56
N GLY A 66 -2.73 15.80 11.55
CA GLY A 66 -2.55 17.23 11.76
C GLY A 66 -1.14 17.68 12.18
N LYS A 67 -0.17 16.77 12.31
CA LYS A 67 1.24 17.04 12.62
C LYS A 67 2.10 16.82 11.38
N ASP A 68 3.29 17.42 11.36
CA ASP A 68 4.26 17.18 10.28
C ASP A 68 4.55 15.68 10.11
N SER A 69 4.66 15.22 8.85
CA SER A 69 4.86 13.80 8.53
C SER A 69 6.17 13.21 9.07
N SER A 70 7.12 14.03 9.50
CA SER A 70 8.34 13.57 10.20
C SER A 70 8.06 12.91 11.56
N TYR A 71 6.86 13.08 12.10
CA TYR A 71 6.41 12.41 13.34
C TYR A 71 5.71 11.05 13.09
N LEU A 72 5.67 10.59 11.84
CA LEU A 72 5.08 9.30 11.50
C LEU A 72 5.95 8.17 12.04
N ASP A 73 5.37 7.29 12.87
CA ASP A 73 6.06 6.10 13.35
C ASP A 73 6.10 5.05 12.22
N GLU A 74 7.29 4.59 11.88
CA GLU A 74 7.48 3.55 10.86
C GLU A 74 6.71 2.25 11.20
N LYS A 75 6.44 1.99 12.48
CA LYS A 75 5.62 0.85 12.92
C LYS A 75 4.16 0.97 12.56
N GLU A 76 3.67 2.16 12.27
CA GLU A 76 2.29 2.39 11.84
C GLU A 76 2.06 2.15 10.35
N ILE A 77 3.13 1.95 9.56
CA ILE A 77 3.05 1.83 8.11
C ILE A 77 3.55 0.46 7.65
N GLY A 78 2.76 -0.17 6.78
CA GLY A 78 3.18 -1.31 5.99
C GLY A 78 3.25 -0.94 4.52
N ILE A 79 4.40 -1.16 3.89
CA ILE A 79 4.61 -0.79 2.48
C ILE A 79 4.85 -2.05 1.65
N CYS A 80 4.03 -2.21 0.60
CA CYS A 80 4.23 -3.20 -0.45
C CYS A 80 4.61 -2.47 -1.74
N PRO A 81 5.89 -2.43 -2.12
CA PRO A 81 6.33 -1.76 -3.34
C PRO A 81 5.87 -2.53 -4.60
N GLN A 82 5.97 -1.88 -5.76
CA GLN A 82 5.66 -2.48 -7.07
C GLN A 82 6.52 -3.73 -7.32
N ASP A 83 7.82 -3.63 -7.05
CA ASP A 83 8.71 -4.78 -7.14
C ASP A 83 8.47 -5.76 -5.98
N VAL A 84 8.60 -7.05 -6.30
CA VAL A 84 8.48 -8.11 -5.29
C VAL A 84 9.80 -8.22 -4.52
N VAL A 85 9.77 -7.82 -3.25
CA VAL A 85 10.94 -7.84 -2.36
C VAL A 85 10.79 -8.98 -1.36
N LEU A 86 11.39 -10.14 -1.65
CA LEU A 86 11.34 -11.35 -0.85
C LEU A 86 12.73 -11.99 -0.74
N TRP A 87 13.01 -12.63 0.39
CA TRP A 87 14.21 -13.45 0.55
C TRP A 87 13.99 -14.82 -0.09
N ASN A 88 14.48 -15.00 -1.31
CA ASN A 88 14.26 -16.18 -2.14
C ASN A 88 14.72 -17.51 -1.52
N ASN A 89 15.73 -17.47 -0.65
CA ASN A 89 16.32 -18.62 0.03
C ASN A 89 15.66 -18.95 1.39
N LEU A 90 14.62 -18.22 1.74
CA LEU A 90 13.80 -18.46 2.92
C LEU A 90 12.44 -19.03 2.51
N THR A 91 11.83 -19.80 3.40
CA THR A 91 10.45 -20.26 3.24
C THR A 91 9.46 -19.13 3.40
N CYS A 92 8.19 -19.36 3.03
CA CYS A 92 7.11 -18.38 3.28
C CYS A 92 7.02 -18.03 4.76
N PHE A 93 7.08 -19.03 5.63
CA PHE A 93 7.05 -18.82 7.08
C PHE A 93 8.24 -18.00 7.57
N GLU A 94 9.45 -18.32 7.12
CA GLU A 94 10.67 -17.62 7.54
C GLU A 94 10.72 -16.17 7.08
N ASN A 95 10.26 -15.86 5.87
CA ASN A 95 10.13 -14.48 5.40
C ASN A 95 9.26 -13.64 6.34
N LEU A 96 8.05 -14.13 6.68
CA LEU A 96 7.15 -13.44 7.60
C LEU A 96 7.69 -13.39 9.02
N TYR A 97 8.37 -14.47 9.46
CA TYR A 97 8.97 -14.52 10.79
C TYR A 97 10.09 -13.49 10.96
N MET A 98 10.94 -13.33 9.93
CA MET A 98 12.01 -12.32 9.95
C MET A 98 11.45 -10.91 10.09
N ILE A 99 10.49 -10.53 9.23
CA ILE A 99 9.85 -9.22 9.32
C ILE A 99 9.20 -9.02 10.69
N GLY A 100 8.41 -9.98 11.15
CA GLY A 100 7.74 -9.85 12.45
C GLY A 100 8.72 -9.72 13.62
N LYS A 101 9.91 -10.31 13.52
CA LYS A 101 10.98 -10.13 14.52
C LYS A 101 11.60 -8.74 14.46
N MET A 102 11.73 -8.12 13.28
CA MET A 102 12.21 -6.74 13.13
C MET A 102 11.25 -5.72 13.79
N TYR A 103 9.95 -6.06 13.85
CA TYR A 103 8.94 -5.25 14.55
C TYR A 103 8.72 -5.68 16.01
N ASP A 104 9.62 -6.46 16.62
CA ASP A 104 9.58 -6.90 18.01
C ASP A 104 8.30 -7.66 18.40
N ILE A 105 7.62 -8.33 17.48
CA ILE A 105 6.41 -9.10 17.76
C ILE A 105 6.77 -10.33 18.63
N PRO A 106 6.09 -10.54 19.77
CA PRO A 106 6.32 -11.70 20.62
C PRO A 106 6.16 -13.02 19.86
N LYS A 107 7.08 -13.98 20.05
CA LYS A 107 7.18 -15.23 19.29
C LYS A 107 5.86 -16.00 19.14
N LYS A 108 5.08 -16.10 20.23
CA LYS A 108 3.79 -16.82 20.21
C LYS A 108 2.79 -16.12 19.30
N LEU A 109 2.60 -14.82 19.49
CA LEU A 109 1.69 -13.99 18.70
C LEU A 109 2.12 -13.96 17.23
N LEU A 110 3.42 -13.85 16.95
CA LEU A 110 3.94 -13.84 15.59
C LEU A 110 3.60 -15.14 14.84
N LYS A 111 3.79 -16.31 15.46
CA LYS A 111 3.42 -17.59 14.86
C LYS A 111 1.93 -17.67 14.52
N GLU A 112 1.08 -17.22 15.43
CA GLU A 112 -0.37 -17.20 15.23
C GLU A 112 -0.75 -16.26 14.07
N ARG A 113 -0.13 -15.06 14.00
CA ARG A 113 -0.36 -14.10 12.91
C ARG A 113 0.09 -14.64 11.55
N ILE A 114 1.29 -15.26 11.49
CA ILE A 114 1.81 -15.85 10.26
C ILE A 114 0.81 -16.88 9.70
N LEU A 115 0.33 -17.79 10.52
CA LEU A 115 -0.60 -18.83 10.07
C LEU A 115 -1.91 -18.22 9.56
N LYS A 116 -2.48 -17.23 10.27
CA LYS A 116 -3.70 -16.53 9.85
C LYS A 116 -3.52 -15.78 8.53
N ILE A 117 -2.40 -15.09 8.35
CA ILE A 117 -2.12 -14.35 7.10
C ILE A 117 -1.95 -15.32 5.93
N LEU A 118 -1.20 -16.40 6.11
CA LEU A 118 -1.01 -17.41 5.07
C LEU A 118 -2.34 -18.09 4.69
N GLU A 119 -3.21 -18.34 5.66
CA GLU A 119 -4.57 -18.86 5.41
C GLU A 119 -5.39 -17.87 4.58
N LYS A 120 -5.46 -16.60 4.97
CA LYS A 120 -6.19 -15.54 4.26
C LYS A 120 -5.69 -15.31 2.83
N LEU A 121 -4.41 -15.54 2.60
CA LEU A 121 -3.78 -15.40 1.29
C LEU A 121 -3.72 -16.71 0.49
N HIS A 122 -4.36 -17.79 0.98
CA HIS A 122 -4.32 -19.12 0.36
C HIS A 122 -2.89 -19.62 0.08
N LEU A 123 -2.03 -19.52 1.08
CA LEU A 123 -0.63 -19.94 1.04
C LEU A 123 -0.26 -20.92 2.16
N THR A 124 -1.25 -21.47 2.88
CA THR A 124 -1.03 -22.37 4.02
C THR A 124 -0.19 -23.59 3.62
N ASP A 125 -0.52 -24.22 2.48
CA ASP A 125 0.19 -25.41 1.96
C ASP A 125 1.62 -25.09 1.49
N LYS A 126 1.94 -23.81 1.31
CA LYS A 126 3.23 -23.31 0.87
C LYS A 126 4.11 -22.77 1.99
N LYS A 127 3.64 -22.86 3.26
CA LYS A 127 4.31 -22.20 4.39
C LYS A 127 5.77 -22.60 4.54
N ASP A 128 6.10 -23.87 4.29
CA ASP A 128 7.44 -24.46 4.45
C ASP A 128 8.20 -24.55 3.11
N GLU A 129 7.64 -24.08 2.00
CA GLU A 129 8.30 -24.01 0.70
C GLU A 129 9.14 -22.74 0.58
N LEU A 130 10.28 -22.86 -0.13
CA LEU A 130 11.11 -21.71 -0.46
C LEU A 130 10.35 -20.73 -1.36
N VAL A 131 10.46 -19.44 -1.10
CA VAL A 131 9.81 -18.40 -1.90
C VAL A 131 10.26 -18.42 -3.36
N SER A 132 11.49 -18.88 -3.65
CA SER A 132 11.99 -19.07 -5.02
C SER A 132 11.11 -19.98 -5.87
N SER A 133 10.44 -20.99 -5.27
CA SER A 133 9.58 -21.96 -5.98
C SER A 133 8.15 -21.46 -6.25
N LEU A 134 7.76 -20.32 -5.68
CA LEU A 134 6.41 -19.78 -5.80
C LEU A 134 6.15 -19.18 -7.19
N SER A 135 4.89 -19.26 -7.65
CA SER A 135 4.44 -18.50 -8.83
C SER A 135 4.49 -16.98 -8.58
N GLY A 136 4.48 -16.17 -9.65
CA GLY A 136 4.47 -14.70 -9.53
C GLY A 136 3.31 -14.18 -8.67
N GLY A 137 2.10 -14.72 -8.85
CA GLY A 137 0.95 -14.35 -8.04
C GLY A 137 1.08 -14.75 -6.56
N MET A 138 1.69 -15.91 -6.26
CA MET A 138 2.01 -16.30 -4.89
C MET A 138 3.06 -15.36 -4.25
N LYS A 139 4.11 -15.02 -5.01
CA LYS A 139 5.12 -14.05 -4.56
C LYS A 139 4.52 -12.69 -4.26
N ARG A 140 3.61 -12.20 -5.11
CA ARG A 140 2.91 -10.92 -4.89
C ARG A 140 2.09 -10.96 -3.60
N ARG A 141 1.34 -12.05 -3.36
CA ARG A 141 0.59 -12.24 -2.11
C ARG A 141 1.50 -12.30 -0.88
N MET A 142 2.67 -12.95 -0.99
CA MET A 142 3.69 -12.95 0.07
C MET A 142 4.24 -11.55 0.35
N ASN A 143 4.46 -10.73 -0.69
CA ASN A 143 4.95 -9.36 -0.54
C ASN A 143 3.97 -8.51 0.30
N ILE A 144 2.66 -8.64 0.05
CA ILE A 144 1.63 -7.96 0.84
C ILE A 144 1.53 -8.52 2.26
N ALA A 145 1.69 -9.85 2.43
CA ALA A 145 1.75 -10.46 3.76
C ALA A 145 2.86 -9.85 4.63
N MET A 146 4.04 -9.61 4.03
CA MET A 146 5.16 -8.97 4.72
C MET A 146 4.85 -7.53 5.13
N ALA A 147 4.15 -6.77 4.28
CA ALA A 147 3.73 -5.41 4.58
C ALA A 147 2.70 -5.33 5.73
N THR A 148 1.96 -6.41 6.01
CA THR A 148 0.85 -6.40 6.96
C THR A 148 1.08 -7.20 8.24
N ILE A 149 2.18 -7.97 8.34
CA ILE A 149 2.44 -8.88 9.48
C ILE A 149 2.51 -8.17 10.83
N HIS A 150 3.01 -6.93 10.88
CA HIS A 150 3.12 -6.13 12.10
C HIS A 150 1.81 -5.42 12.49
N ASN A 151 0.73 -5.58 11.68
CA ASN A 151 -0.58 -4.97 11.91
C ASN A 151 -0.54 -3.43 11.90
N PRO A 152 -0.04 -2.83 10.80
CA PRO A 152 0.07 -1.37 10.69
C PRO A 152 -1.31 -0.69 10.61
N SER A 153 -1.40 0.56 11.05
CA SER A 153 -2.62 1.36 10.87
C SER A 153 -2.82 1.85 9.43
N ILE A 154 -1.73 1.91 8.65
CA ILE A 154 -1.71 2.32 7.24
C ILE A 154 -1.03 1.23 6.41
N VAL A 155 -1.70 0.79 5.35
CA VAL A 155 -1.17 -0.16 4.36
C VAL A 155 -1.04 0.55 3.02
N VAL A 156 0.18 0.60 2.49
CA VAL A 156 0.49 1.23 1.20
C VAL A 156 0.84 0.17 0.18
N LEU A 157 0.15 0.18 -0.95
CA LEU A 157 0.25 -0.82 -2.00
C LEU A 157 0.52 -0.13 -3.34
N ASP A 158 1.72 -0.32 -3.88
CA ASP A 158 2.07 0.25 -5.18
C ASP A 158 1.83 -0.79 -6.29
N GLU A 159 0.85 -0.51 -7.18
CA GLU A 159 0.40 -1.38 -8.29
C GLU A 159 0.19 -2.85 -7.85
N PRO A 160 -0.65 -3.14 -6.83
CA PRO A 160 -0.69 -4.44 -6.18
C PRO A 160 -1.10 -5.60 -7.09
N SER A 161 -1.92 -5.36 -8.11
CA SER A 161 -2.47 -6.39 -9.01
C SER A 161 -1.75 -6.47 -10.37
N GLU A 162 -0.69 -5.71 -10.57
CA GLU A 162 0.01 -5.70 -11.86
C GLU A 162 0.55 -7.10 -12.22
N GLY A 163 0.29 -7.52 -13.47
CA GLY A 163 0.76 -8.80 -13.97
C GLY A 163 0.10 -10.05 -13.38
N LEU A 164 -0.94 -9.90 -12.56
CA LEU A 164 -1.65 -11.03 -11.97
C LEU A 164 -2.73 -11.58 -12.91
N ASP A 165 -2.88 -12.90 -12.90
CA ASP A 165 -4.04 -13.56 -13.48
C ASP A 165 -5.34 -13.19 -12.75
N PRO A 166 -6.52 -13.34 -13.36
CA PRO A 166 -7.79 -12.93 -12.75
C PRO A 166 -8.09 -13.59 -11.40
N GLN A 167 -7.69 -14.84 -11.21
CA GLN A 167 -7.94 -15.56 -9.95
C GLN A 167 -7.04 -15.03 -8.83
N SER A 168 -5.74 -14.87 -9.08
CA SER A 168 -4.79 -14.29 -8.13
C SER A 168 -5.15 -12.86 -7.77
N ARG A 169 -5.63 -12.07 -8.75
CA ARG A 169 -6.10 -10.70 -8.53
C ARG A 169 -7.29 -10.67 -7.57
N ARG A 170 -8.28 -11.54 -7.76
CA ARG A 170 -9.46 -11.59 -6.88
C ARG A 170 -9.10 -11.94 -5.44
N LEU A 171 -8.26 -12.94 -5.23
CA LEU A 171 -7.77 -13.30 -3.89
C LEU A 171 -7.03 -12.14 -3.20
N LEU A 172 -6.29 -11.38 -3.99
CA LEU A 172 -5.60 -10.20 -3.49
C LEU A 172 -6.57 -9.09 -3.10
N TRP A 173 -7.58 -8.81 -3.93
CA TRP A 173 -8.62 -7.82 -3.66
C TRP A 173 -9.41 -8.16 -2.40
N ASP A 174 -9.80 -9.42 -2.23
CA ASP A 174 -10.48 -9.89 -1.01
C ASP A 174 -9.62 -9.64 0.24
N TYR A 175 -8.30 -9.86 0.14
CA TYR A 175 -7.38 -9.56 1.24
C TYR A 175 -7.25 -8.05 1.51
N ILE A 176 -7.22 -7.21 0.48
CA ILE A 176 -7.17 -5.74 0.62
C ILE A 176 -8.45 -5.22 1.29
N LEU A 177 -9.63 -5.69 0.87
CA LEU A 177 -10.89 -5.35 1.49
C LEU A 177 -10.93 -5.78 2.96
N HIS A 178 -10.38 -6.96 3.27
CA HIS A 178 -10.26 -7.41 4.66
C HIS A 178 -9.37 -6.50 5.51
N GLN A 179 -8.31 -5.87 4.97
CA GLN A 179 -7.53 -4.89 5.73
C GLN A 179 -8.39 -3.70 6.17
N LYS A 180 -9.27 -3.21 5.30
CA LYS A 180 -10.23 -2.16 5.66
C LYS A 180 -11.20 -2.61 6.75
N GLU A 181 -11.73 -3.85 6.68
CA GLU A 181 -12.61 -4.41 7.71
C GLU A 181 -11.94 -4.46 9.09
N LEU A 182 -10.62 -4.64 9.13
CA LEU A 182 -9.80 -4.58 10.36
C LEU A 182 -9.59 -3.14 10.86
N GLY A 183 -10.08 -2.13 10.13
CA GLY A 183 -9.95 -0.71 10.48
C GLY A 183 -8.67 -0.04 9.98
N HIS A 184 -7.89 -0.72 9.14
CA HIS A 184 -6.69 -0.12 8.54
C HIS A 184 -7.07 0.87 7.44
N THR A 185 -6.28 1.91 7.28
CA THR A 185 -6.33 2.80 6.11
C THR A 185 -5.47 2.18 5.02
N VAL A 186 -6.04 1.99 3.83
CA VAL A 186 -5.29 1.46 2.68
C VAL A 186 -5.11 2.54 1.64
N ILE A 187 -3.88 2.71 1.17
CA ILE A 187 -3.54 3.62 0.07
C ILE A 187 -2.99 2.75 -1.06
N LEU A 188 -3.60 2.80 -2.23
CA LEU A 188 -3.12 2.03 -3.36
C LEU A 188 -2.91 2.90 -4.60
N THR A 189 -1.91 2.57 -5.40
CA THR A 189 -1.77 3.08 -6.76
C THR A 189 -2.24 2.03 -7.75
N THR A 190 -2.82 2.48 -8.83
CA THR A 190 -3.16 1.61 -9.95
C THR A 190 -3.34 2.40 -11.24
N HIS A 191 -3.16 1.75 -12.37
CA HIS A 191 -3.58 2.22 -13.68
C HIS A 191 -4.83 1.47 -14.19
N LEU A 192 -5.34 0.50 -13.39
CA LEU A 192 -6.50 -0.33 -13.72
C LEU A 192 -7.77 0.30 -13.14
N MET A 193 -8.68 0.72 -14.02
CA MET A 193 -9.96 1.32 -13.59
C MET A 193 -10.81 0.33 -12.78
N ASP A 194 -10.81 -0.94 -13.17
CA ASP A 194 -11.59 -1.99 -12.46
C ASP A 194 -11.10 -2.17 -11.03
N GLU A 195 -9.79 -2.09 -10.78
CA GLU A 195 -9.23 -2.19 -9.43
C GLU A 195 -9.61 -0.99 -8.57
N ALA A 196 -9.47 0.22 -9.12
CA ALA A 196 -9.87 1.45 -8.44
C ALA A 196 -11.37 1.42 -8.08
N ASP A 197 -12.21 0.94 -9.00
CA ASP A 197 -13.67 0.84 -8.82
C ASP A 197 -14.07 -0.18 -7.74
N MET A 198 -13.41 -1.34 -7.74
CA MET A 198 -13.74 -2.43 -6.84
C MET A 198 -13.27 -2.23 -5.41
N LEU A 199 -12.14 -1.56 -5.23
CA LEU A 199 -11.48 -1.47 -3.92
C LEU A 199 -11.68 -0.13 -3.24
N SER A 200 -11.68 0.99 -3.99
CA SER A 200 -11.52 2.30 -3.39
C SER A 200 -12.83 2.92 -2.95
N ASP A 201 -12.83 3.54 -1.78
CA ASP A 201 -13.91 4.43 -1.34
C ASP A 201 -13.87 5.77 -2.06
N ARG A 202 -12.65 6.28 -2.28
CA ARG A 202 -12.37 7.51 -3.02
C ARG A 202 -11.16 7.29 -3.92
N VAL A 203 -11.18 7.94 -5.07
CA VAL A 203 -10.13 7.84 -6.08
C VAL A 203 -9.67 9.24 -6.47
N ALA A 204 -8.36 9.47 -6.39
CA ALA A 204 -7.69 10.61 -6.98
C ALA A 204 -7.18 10.24 -8.37
N ILE A 205 -7.69 10.90 -9.39
CA ILE A 205 -7.17 10.78 -10.76
C ILE A 205 -5.99 11.72 -10.89
N ILE A 206 -4.82 11.16 -11.16
CA ILE A 206 -3.54 11.88 -11.27
C ILE A 206 -3.02 11.78 -12.70
N ASP A 207 -2.66 12.91 -13.27
CA ASP A 207 -1.93 12.97 -14.53
C ASP A 207 -0.90 14.11 -14.51
N HIS A 208 0.28 13.87 -15.10
CA HIS A 208 1.40 14.83 -15.12
C HIS A 208 1.68 15.49 -13.75
N GLY A 209 1.60 14.70 -12.68
CA GLY A 209 1.86 15.14 -11.30
C GLY A 209 0.76 16.01 -10.69
N GLN A 210 -0.38 16.16 -11.33
CA GLN A 210 -1.49 17.00 -10.89
C GLN A 210 -2.73 16.18 -10.56
N LEU A 211 -3.49 16.63 -9.58
CA LEU A 211 -4.80 16.08 -9.27
C LEU A 211 -5.83 16.63 -10.29
N LEU A 212 -6.37 15.75 -11.12
CA LEU A 212 -7.43 16.10 -12.06
C LEU A 212 -8.80 16.09 -11.42
N LYS A 213 -9.09 15.03 -10.63
CA LYS A 213 -10.37 14.86 -9.93
C LYS A 213 -10.20 13.95 -8.72
N LEU A 214 -11.00 14.19 -7.69
CA LEU A 214 -11.07 13.37 -6.48
C LEU A 214 -12.54 13.17 -6.12
N ASP A 215 -12.99 11.93 -6.18
CA ASP A 215 -14.37 11.57 -5.82
C ASP A 215 -14.50 10.06 -5.57
N THR A 216 -15.72 9.60 -5.28
CA THR A 216 -16.03 8.17 -5.25
C THR A 216 -15.99 7.59 -6.66
N PRO A 217 -15.63 6.29 -6.83
CA PRO A 217 -15.61 5.66 -8.16
C PRO A 217 -16.92 5.83 -8.93
N LYS A 218 -18.06 5.79 -8.22
CA LYS A 218 -19.39 5.96 -8.82
C LYS A 218 -19.61 7.32 -9.49
N ILE A 219 -19.01 8.37 -8.98
CA ILE A 219 -19.14 9.74 -9.52
C ILE A 219 -18.12 9.99 -10.65
N LEU A 220 -17.02 9.25 -10.64
CA LEU A 220 -15.94 9.37 -11.62
C LEU A 220 -16.27 8.66 -12.95
N LYS A 221 -17.23 7.77 -12.97
CA LYS A 221 -17.79 7.09 -14.16
C LYS A 221 -18.80 7.98 -14.86
#